data_ea654665aa1f74abe6c029a9be2f590e
#
_entry.id   ea654665aa1f74abe6c029a9be2f590e
#
_cell.length_a   1.000
_cell.length_b   1.000
_cell.length_c   1.000
_cell.angle_alpha   90.00
_cell.angle_beta   90.00
_cell.angle_gamma   90.00
#
_symmetry.space_group_name_H-M   'P 1'
#
loop_
_entity.id
_entity.type
_entity.pdbx_description
1 polymer ?
#
loop_
_entity_poly.entity_id
_entity_poly.type
_entity_poly.pdbx_seq_one_letter_code
_entity_poly.pdbx_strand_id
1 'polypeptide(L)'
;MTTDFEDEEYKQRAKERMENTAKMLATKKHKELWTRAQAFYDHQKLRIAQFNRIGMYEKLKVDMSGLEWYPIAMKEIEDRFQKEMLQFVKKEKVWDEFLSKVKGIGPVMAAGLIAWFDSPEKANTPSKMWKYAGLGVTDGKADRKKKGEKELGFNPKLKVHIWKIGKQLFFAKGNYYRYYLEQKEMISLKHAPKTDVESLKQDERKKYWQEHPDEWPNGKMHSYALRKMQKLFLANFWEAWRISEGLPTPPPYAEAILGHVDIIHYWEMVDRRTDVVDAGKNEDAVGDEIDD
;
A
#
# COMPACT_ATOMS: atom_id res chain seq x y z
N MET A 1 32.47 -26.01 -13.91
CA MET A 1 31.31 -26.86 -14.30
C MET A 1 30.03 -26.62 -13.51
N THR A 2 30.06 -25.94 -12.35
CA THR A 2 28.82 -25.60 -11.55
C THR A 2 28.10 -24.34 -12.03
N THR A 3 28.76 -23.42 -12.72
CA THR A 3 28.18 -22.15 -13.16
C THR A 3 27.20 -22.27 -14.32
N ASP A 4 27.39 -23.22 -15.24
CA ASP A 4 26.52 -23.38 -16.43
C ASP A 4 25.16 -23.99 -16.06
N PHE A 5 25.11 -24.90 -15.11
CA PHE A 5 23.86 -25.52 -14.63
C PHE A 5 22.97 -24.51 -13.86
N GLU A 6 23.57 -23.67 -13.00
CA GLU A 6 22.86 -22.63 -12.27
C GLU A 6 22.29 -21.56 -13.22
N ASP A 7 23.00 -21.25 -14.32
CA ASP A 7 22.58 -20.29 -15.32
C ASP A 7 21.38 -20.83 -16.16
N GLU A 8 21.40 -22.10 -16.54
CA GLU A 8 20.27 -22.73 -17.25
C GLU A 8 19.03 -22.88 -16.37
N GLU A 9 19.17 -23.25 -15.10
CA GLU A 9 18.04 -23.29 -14.17
C GLU A 9 17.45 -21.91 -13.93
N TYR A 10 18.28 -20.87 -13.83
CA TYR A 10 17.83 -19.48 -13.71
C TYR A 10 17.05 -19.04 -14.96
N LYS A 11 17.56 -19.32 -16.16
CA LYS A 11 16.90 -18.99 -17.44
C LYS A 11 15.55 -19.71 -17.54
N GLN A 12 15.50 -20.99 -17.20
CA GLN A 12 14.25 -21.76 -17.24
C GLN A 12 13.20 -21.18 -16.26
N ARG A 13 13.59 -20.87 -15.03
CA ARG A 13 12.69 -20.23 -14.05
C ARG A 13 12.23 -18.85 -14.50
N ALA A 14 13.09 -18.06 -15.15
CA ALA A 14 12.74 -16.77 -15.73
C ALA A 14 11.70 -16.92 -16.84
N LYS A 15 11.89 -17.88 -17.75
CA LYS A 15 10.95 -18.20 -18.83
C LYS A 15 9.58 -18.62 -18.30
N GLU A 16 9.54 -19.52 -17.33
CA GLU A 16 8.29 -19.97 -16.70
C GLU A 16 7.54 -18.80 -16.02
N ARG A 17 8.26 -17.90 -15.36
CA ARG A 17 7.67 -16.68 -14.78
C ARG A 17 7.07 -15.76 -15.83
N MET A 18 7.75 -15.59 -16.96
CA MET A 18 7.26 -14.79 -18.08
C MET A 18 5.99 -15.40 -18.69
N GLU A 19 5.99 -16.71 -18.94
CA GLU A 19 4.82 -17.44 -19.47
C GLU A 19 3.62 -17.37 -18.52
N ASN A 20 3.85 -17.58 -17.22
CA ASN A 20 2.80 -17.46 -16.21
C ASN A 20 2.26 -16.02 -16.11
N THR A 21 3.13 -15.01 -16.23
CA THR A 21 2.73 -13.61 -16.28
C THR A 21 1.91 -13.30 -17.54
N ALA A 22 2.33 -13.79 -18.69
CA ALA A 22 1.60 -13.62 -19.96
C ALA A 22 0.19 -14.26 -19.88
N LYS A 23 0.08 -15.48 -19.36
CA LYS A 23 -1.21 -16.16 -19.14
C LYS A 23 -2.12 -15.35 -18.21
N MET A 24 -1.57 -14.85 -17.10
CA MET A 24 -2.31 -14.00 -16.17
C MET A 24 -2.79 -12.71 -16.85
N LEU A 25 -1.93 -12.03 -17.62
CA LEU A 25 -2.27 -10.78 -18.31
C LEU A 25 -3.32 -10.96 -19.39
N ALA A 26 -3.34 -12.12 -20.08
CA ALA A 26 -4.35 -12.42 -21.09
C ALA A 26 -5.78 -12.39 -20.53
N THR A 27 -5.96 -12.68 -19.24
CA THR A 27 -7.27 -12.68 -18.56
C THR A 27 -7.64 -11.37 -17.88
N LYS A 28 -6.72 -10.39 -17.83
CA LYS A 28 -6.98 -9.12 -17.14
C LYS A 28 -7.68 -8.10 -18.01
N LYS A 29 -8.70 -7.45 -17.45
CA LYS A 29 -9.36 -6.28 -18.05
C LYS A 29 -8.37 -5.10 -18.15
N HIS A 30 -7.61 -4.83 -17.08
CA HIS A 30 -6.70 -3.69 -16.96
C HIS A 30 -5.22 -4.07 -17.19
N LYS A 31 -4.93 -4.95 -18.15
CA LYS A 31 -3.57 -5.45 -18.42
C LYS A 31 -2.54 -4.35 -18.72
N GLU A 32 -2.94 -3.33 -19.48
CA GLU A 32 -2.04 -2.23 -19.83
C GLU A 32 -1.73 -1.34 -18.61
N LEU A 33 -2.73 -1.08 -17.78
CA LEU A 33 -2.54 -0.33 -16.54
C LEU A 33 -1.68 -1.10 -15.55
N TRP A 34 -1.88 -2.42 -15.47
CA TRP A 34 -1.05 -3.30 -14.65
C TRP A 34 0.43 -3.26 -15.07
N THR A 35 0.71 -3.32 -16.38
CA THR A 35 2.07 -3.28 -16.92
C THR A 35 2.74 -1.95 -16.61
N ARG A 36 2.03 -0.83 -16.79
CA ARG A 36 2.54 0.52 -16.47
C ARG A 36 2.84 0.68 -14.98
N ALA A 37 1.95 0.21 -14.12
CA ALA A 37 2.17 0.27 -12.67
C ALA A 37 3.39 -0.56 -12.23
N GLN A 38 3.60 -1.74 -12.84
CA GLN A 38 4.81 -2.54 -12.57
C GLN A 38 6.07 -1.81 -13.06
N ALA A 39 6.07 -1.34 -14.31
CA ALA A 39 7.21 -0.62 -14.88
C ALA A 39 7.57 0.64 -14.07
N PHE A 40 6.57 1.40 -13.63
CA PHE A 40 6.77 2.55 -12.76
C PHE A 40 7.52 2.15 -11.47
N TYR A 41 7.07 1.11 -10.77
CA TYR A 41 7.72 0.69 -9.52
C TYR A 41 9.10 0.07 -9.73
N ASP A 42 9.34 -0.59 -10.84
CA ASP A 42 10.65 -1.12 -11.18
C ASP A 42 11.66 0.02 -11.45
N HIS A 43 11.26 1.06 -12.19
CA HIS A 43 12.07 2.27 -12.42
C HIS A 43 12.28 3.05 -11.11
N GLN A 44 11.24 3.26 -10.32
CA GLN A 44 11.35 3.95 -9.02
C GLN A 44 12.35 3.25 -8.10
N LYS A 45 12.29 1.92 -8.01
CA LYS A 45 13.26 1.13 -7.21
C LYS A 45 14.69 1.35 -7.69
N LEU A 46 14.93 1.32 -9.01
CA LEU A 46 16.24 1.55 -9.58
C LEU A 46 16.73 2.98 -9.30
N ARG A 47 15.87 3.99 -9.51
CA ARG A 47 16.22 5.39 -9.22
C ARG A 47 16.62 5.58 -7.76
N ILE A 48 15.83 5.10 -6.81
CA ILE A 48 16.12 5.22 -5.38
C ILE A 48 17.45 4.53 -5.06
N ALA A 49 17.70 3.33 -5.59
CA ALA A 49 18.94 2.61 -5.36
C ALA A 49 20.17 3.38 -5.91
N GLN A 50 20.05 4.01 -7.07
CA GLN A 50 21.15 4.81 -7.63
C GLN A 50 21.35 6.11 -6.86
N PHE A 51 20.26 6.79 -6.49
CA PHE A 51 20.33 8.01 -5.69
C PHE A 51 21.05 7.76 -4.36
N ASN A 52 20.66 6.70 -3.64
CA ASN A 52 21.29 6.33 -2.38
C ASN A 52 22.78 5.95 -2.57
N ARG A 53 23.12 5.28 -3.67
CA ARG A 53 24.51 4.92 -3.99
C ARG A 53 25.37 6.16 -4.24
N ILE A 54 24.88 7.11 -5.05
CA ILE A 54 25.58 8.37 -5.33
C ILE A 54 25.79 9.14 -4.03
N GLY A 55 24.73 9.36 -3.24
CA GLY A 55 24.82 10.07 -1.97
C GLY A 55 25.73 9.38 -0.93
N MET A 56 25.85 8.04 -0.97
CA MET A 56 26.83 7.33 -0.14
C MET A 56 28.28 7.61 -0.59
N TYR A 57 28.55 7.60 -1.90
CA TYR A 57 29.89 7.90 -2.43
C TYR A 57 30.30 9.33 -2.15
N GLU A 58 29.40 10.30 -2.28
CA GLU A 58 29.63 11.69 -1.90
C GLU A 58 30.04 11.84 -0.43
N LYS A 59 29.34 11.14 0.49
CA LYS A 59 29.71 11.08 1.91
C LYS A 59 31.13 10.53 2.12
N LEU A 60 31.60 9.64 1.24
CA LEU A 60 32.94 9.07 1.24
C LEU A 60 33.95 9.95 0.46
N LYS A 61 33.56 11.15 0.02
CA LYS A 61 34.37 12.10 -0.78
C LYS A 61 34.85 11.55 -2.13
N VAL A 62 34.04 10.63 -2.71
CA VAL A 62 34.24 10.15 -4.08
C VAL A 62 33.45 11.06 -5.02
N ASP A 63 34.12 11.66 -6.00
CA ASP A 63 33.43 12.51 -6.97
C ASP A 63 32.51 11.70 -7.89
N MET A 64 31.22 12.00 -7.85
CA MET A 64 30.18 11.38 -8.63
C MET A 64 29.44 12.37 -9.55
N SER A 65 29.97 13.58 -9.74
CA SER A 65 29.35 14.65 -10.54
C SER A 65 28.97 14.21 -11.96
N GLY A 66 29.73 13.28 -12.55
CA GLY A 66 29.43 12.71 -13.87
C GLY A 66 28.20 11.78 -13.93
N LEU A 67 27.60 11.40 -12.79
CA LEU A 67 26.44 10.46 -12.71
C LEU A 67 25.17 11.11 -12.20
N GLU A 68 25.17 12.38 -11.83
CA GLU A 68 23.98 13.08 -11.30
C GLU A 68 22.80 13.11 -12.27
N TRP A 69 23.09 13.11 -13.60
CA TRP A 69 22.06 13.07 -14.63
C TRP A 69 21.20 11.79 -14.60
N TYR A 70 21.76 10.69 -14.11
CA TYR A 70 21.11 9.37 -14.24
C TYR A 70 19.83 9.23 -13.39
N PRO A 71 19.81 9.55 -12.09
CA PRO A 71 18.56 9.59 -11.32
C PRO A 71 17.53 10.57 -11.88
N ILE A 72 17.98 11.70 -12.48
CA ILE A 72 17.11 12.69 -13.10
C ILE A 72 16.39 12.09 -14.31
N ALA A 73 17.13 11.46 -15.23
CA ALA A 73 16.56 10.79 -16.40
C ALA A 73 15.58 9.68 -16.00
N MET A 74 15.87 8.92 -14.93
CA MET A 74 14.96 7.91 -14.41
C MET A 74 13.67 8.52 -13.85
N LYS A 75 13.75 9.70 -13.22
CA LYS A 75 12.58 10.44 -12.74
C LYS A 75 11.68 10.89 -13.88
N GLU A 76 12.25 11.36 -14.98
CA GLU A 76 11.47 11.73 -16.19
C GLU A 76 10.66 10.55 -16.75
N ILE A 77 11.26 9.34 -16.74
CA ILE A 77 10.52 8.10 -17.12
C ILE A 77 9.36 7.83 -16.16
N GLU A 78 9.59 7.97 -14.85
CA GLU A 78 8.51 7.81 -13.84
C GLU A 78 7.38 8.82 -14.08
N ASP A 79 7.70 10.08 -14.33
CA ASP A 79 6.73 11.15 -14.60
C ASP A 79 5.91 10.88 -15.87
N ARG A 80 6.54 10.30 -16.89
CA ARG A 80 5.84 9.85 -18.10
C ARG A 80 4.84 8.73 -17.78
N PHE A 81 5.26 7.71 -17.03
CA PHE A 81 4.35 6.63 -16.60
C PHE A 81 3.19 7.18 -15.77
N GLN A 82 3.44 8.14 -14.87
CA GLN A 82 2.41 8.77 -14.06
C GLN A 82 1.37 9.51 -14.93
N LYS A 83 1.82 10.27 -15.93
CA LYS A 83 0.93 10.95 -16.89
C LYS A 83 0.10 9.96 -17.70
N GLU A 84 0.71 8.89 -18.19
CA GLU A 84 -0.02 7.83 -18.91
C GLU A 84 -1.03 7.12 -18.00
N MET A 85 -0.65 6.75 -16.78
CA MET A 85 -1.57 6.14 -15.81
C MET A 85 -2.76 7.05 -15.51
N LEU A 86 -2.56 8.37 -15.40
CA LEU A 86 -3.66 9.34 -15.23
C LEU A 86 -4.67 9.25 -16.36
N GLN A 87 -4.23 9.11 -17.62
CA GLN A 87 -5.14 8.97 -18.77
C GLN A 87 -5.97 7.69 -18.71
N PHE A 88 -5.42 6.61 -18.16
CA PHE A 88 -6.14 5.35 -17.97
C PHE A 88 -7.13 5.42 -16.81
N VAL A 89 -6.70 5.91 -15.64
CA VAL A 89 -7.57 5.95 -14.46
C VAL A 89 -8.74 6.91 -14.62
N LYS A 90 -8.59 7.99 -15.40
CA LYS A 90 -9.69 8.92 -15.76
C LYS A 90 -10.82 8.27 -16.57
N LYS A 91 -10.58 7.12 -17.18
CA LYS A 91 -11.62 6.36 -17.89
C LYS A 91 -12.45 5.47 -16.94
N GLU A 92 -11.99 5.27 -15.72
CA GLU A 92 -12.67 4.46 -14.72
C GLU A 92 -13.60 5.33 -13.88
N LYS A 93 -14.87 4.98 -13.83
CA LYS A 93 -15.90 5.75 -13.09
C LYS A 93 -15.55 5.95 -11.63
N VAL A 94 -14.93 4.94 -11.00
CA VAL A 94 -14.51 5.00 -9.60
C VAL A 94 -13.44 6.07 -9.34
N TRP A 95 -12.71 6.51 -10.37
CA TRP A 95 -11.79 7.63 -10.25
C TRP A 95 -12.53 8.93 -9.93
N ASP A 96 -13.53 9.29 -10.75
CA ASP A 96 -14.31 10.51 -10.56
C ASP A 96 -15.26 10.39 -9.37
N GLU A 97 -15.81 9.22 -9.14
CA GLU A 97 -16.72 8.97 -8.01
C GLU A 97 -16.02 9.07 -6.65
N PHE A 98 -14.83 8.53 -6.53
CA PHE A 98 -14.18 8.38 -5.23
C PHE A 98 -12.69 8.73 -5.22
N LEU A 99 -11.84 8.03 -6.00
CA LEU A 99 -10.39 8.05 -5.80
C LEU A 99 -9.78 9.44 -5.99
N SER A 100 -10.25 10.21 -6.96
CA SER A 100 -9.78 11.58 -7.22
C SER A 100 -10.14 12.55 -6.10
N LYS A 101 -11.15 12.25 -5.30
CA LYS A 101 -11.66 13.10 -4.22
C LYS A 101 -11.00 12.80 -2.86
N VAL A 102 -10.18 11.74 -2.78
CA VAL A 102 -9.48 11.36 -1.55
C VAL A 102 -8.09 11.98 -1.52
N LYS A 103 -7.84 12.82 -0.52
CA LYS A 103 -6.54 13.47 -0.33
C LYS A 103 -5.44 12.44 -0.08
N GLY A 104 -4.37 12.51 -0.88
CA GLY A 104 -3.27 11.52 -0.84
C GLY A 104 -3.39 10.39 -1.85
N ILE A 105 -4.50 10.29 -2.61
CA ILE A 105 -4.64 9.31 -3.68
C ILE A 105 -4.39 10.01 -5.03
N GLY A 106 -3.20 9.78 -5.57
CA GLY A 106 -2.80 10.22 -6.90
C GLY A 106 -2.97 9.13 -7.97
N PRO A 107 -2.63 9.44 -9.24
CA PRO A 107 -2.79 8.52 -10.37
C PRO A 107 -2.09 7.17 -10.16
N VAL A 108 -0.90 7.15 -9.59
CA VAL A 108 -0.11 5.94 -9.34
C VAL A 108 -0.81 5.02 -8.32
N MET A 109 -1.35 5.62 -7.23
CA MET A 109 -2.06 4.86 -6.21
C MET A 109 -3.36 4.28 -6.75
N ALA A 110 -4.13 5.08 -7.50
CA ALA A 110 -5.36 4.65 -8.15
C ALA A 110 -5.09 3.56 -9.20
N ALA A 111 -4.08 3.76 -10.06
CA ALA A 111 -3.68 2.81 -11.08
C ALA A 111 -3.33 1.44 -10.49
N GLY A 112 -2.55 1.43 -9.43
CA GLY A 112 -2.21 0.18 -8.73
C GLY A 112 -3.45 -0.53 -8.18
N LEU A 113 -4.36 0.17 -7.50
CA LEU A 113 -5.60 -0.42 -6.99
C LEU A 113 -6.41 -1.09 -8.11
N ILE A 114 -6.73 -0.32 -9.15
CA ILE A 114 -7.54 -0.80 -10.28
C ILE A 114 -6.85 -1.97 -10.97
N ALA A 115 -5.54 -1.87 -11.24
CA ALA A 115 -4.80 -2.90 -11.96
C ALA A 115 -4.65 -4.22 -11.18
N TRP A 116 -4.45 -4.18 -9.88
CA TRP A 116 -4.27 -5.40 -9.09
C TRP A 116 -5.58 -6.07 -8.73
N PHE A 117 -6.63 -5.32 -8.40
CA PHE A 117 -7.97 -5.89 -8.19
C PHE A 117 -8.64 -6.29 -9.50
N ASP A 118 -8.42 -5.50 -10.56
CA ASP A 118 -8.83 -5.75 -11.94
C ASP A 118 -10.35 -5.64 -12.22
N SER A 119 -11.21 -6.05 -11.30
CA SER A 119 -12.66 -5.90 -11.40
C SER A 119 -13.31 -5.93 -10.01
N PRO A 120 -14.34 -5.10 -9.74
CA PRO A 120 -15.10 -5.15 -8.50
C PRO A 120 -15.97 -6.41 -8.38
N GLU A 121 -16.22 -7.12 -9.46
CA GLU A 121 -16.98 -8.39 -9.48
C GLU A 121 -16.24 -9.52 -8.76
N LYS A 122 -14.90 -9.49 -8.76
CA LYS A 122 -14.06 -10.51 -8.12
C LYS A 122 -14.20 -10.56 -6.59
N ALA A 123 -14.75 -9.49 -5.99
CA ALA A 123 -15.00 -9.40 -4.57
C ALA A 123 -16.43 -8.96 -4.28
N ASN A 124 -17.28 -9.88 -3.90
CA ASN A 124 -18.67 -9.58 -3.53
C ASN A 124 -18.82 -9.00 -2.11
N THR A 125 -17.75 -8.94 -1.32
CA THR A 125 -17.71 -8.32 0.01
C THR A 125 -16.39 -7.59 0.22
N PRO A 126 -16.35 -6.54 1.08
CA PRO A 126 -15.10 -5.85 1.46
C PRO A 126 -14.07 -6.81 2.06
N SER A 127 -14.51 -7.81 2.82
CA SER A 127 -13.65 -8.80 3.47
C SER A 127 -12.82 -9.61 2.47
N LYS A 128 -13.36 -9.91 1.28
CA LYS A 128 -12.59 -10.56 0.21
C LYS A 128 -11.49 -9.66 -0.33
N MET A 129 -11.76 -8.35 -0.48
CA MET A 129 -10.70 -7.39 -0.84
C MET A 129 -9.62 -7.31 0.24
N TRP A 130 -10.01 -7.25 1.51
CA TRP A 130 -9.03 -7.25 2.61
C TRP A 130 -8.14 -8.50 2.60
N LYS A 131 -8.75 -9.68 2.43
CA LYS A 131 -7.99 -10.94 2.37
C LYS A 131 -7.02 -10.93 1.20
N TYR A 132 -7.48 -10.59 0.02
CA TYR A 132 -6.64 -10.53 -1.18
C TYR A 132 -5.51 -9.49 -1.06
N ALA A 133 -5.75 -8.37 -0.38
CA ALA A 133 -4.76 -7.32 -0.10
C ALA A 133 -3.82 -7.65 1.09
N GLY A 134 -3.92 -8.82 1.70
CA GLY A 134 -3.10 -9.22 2.85
C GLY A 134 -3.44 -8.49 4.15
N LEU A 135 -4.67 -7.93 4.23
CA LEU A 135 -5.25 -7.38 5.45
C LEU A 135 -6.23 -8.35 6.12
N GLY A 136 -6.25 -9.61 5.74
CA GLY A 136 -7.00 -10.67 6.38
C GLY A 136 -6.53 -10.92 7.82
N VAL A 137 -7.40 -11.55 8.60
CA VAL A 137 -7.09 -12.03 9.95
C VAL A 137 -7.58 -13.47 10.01
N THR A 138 -6.69 -14.39 10.34
CA THR A 138 -6.98 -15.81 10.55
C THR A 138 -6.57 -16.16 11.97
N ASP A 139 -7.49 -16.74 12.74
CA ASP A 139 -7.26 -17.09 14.15
C ASP A 139 -6.73 -15.94 15.01
N GLY A 140 -7.31 -14.74 14.83
CA GLY A 140 -6.90 -13.53 15.56
C GLY A 140 -5.55 -12.93 15.13
N LYS A 141 -4.86 -13.53 14.16
CA LYS A 141 -3.54 -13.07 13.67
C LYS A 141 -3.61 -12.56 12.25
N ALA A 142 -2.85 -11.49 11.99
CA ALA A 142 -2.73 -10.94 10.63
C ALA A 142 -2.05 -11.94 9.69
N ASP A 143 -2.57 -12.06 8.46
CA ASP A 143 -2.01 -12.94 7.43
C ASP A 143 -0.56 -12.58 7.14
N ARG A 144 0.34 -13.56 7.26
CA ARG A 144 1.78 -13.45 7.02
C ARG A 144 2.26 -14.60 6.16
N LYS A 145 3.32 -14.36 5.39
CA LYS A 145 4.05 -15.42 4.72
C LYS A 145 4.70 -16.31 5.78
N LYS A 146 4.39 -17.59 5.79
CA LYS A 146 5.08 -18.57 6.63
C LYS A 146 6.29 -19.12 5.87
N LYS A 147 7.35 -19.46 6.61
CA LYS A 147 8.55 -20.09 6.04
C LYS A 147 8.14 -21.44 5.41
N GLY A 148 8.47 -21.64 4.13
CA GLY A 148 8.13 -22.88 3.41
C GLY A 148 6.77 -22.88 2.69
N GLU A 149 5.89 -21.93 2.90
CA GLU A 149 4.64 -21.83 2.11
C GLU A 149 4.95 -21.43 0.66
N LYS A 150 4.52 -22.30 -0.28
CA LYS A 150 4.66 -22.05 -1.72
C LYS A 150 3.57 -21.10 -2.23
N GLU A 151 2.37 -21.16 -1.67
CA GLU A 151 1.23 -20.33 -2.06
C GLU A 151 0.84 -19.37 -0.93
N LEU A 152 0.65 -18.11 -1.31
CA LEU A 152 0.18 -17.06 -0.40
C LEU A 152 -1.31 -16.88 -0.61
N GLY A 153 -2.10 -16.88 0.46
CA GLY A 153 -3.53 -16.57 0.41
C GLY A 153 -3.85 -15.09 0.08
N PHE A 154 -2.84 -14.30 -0.30
CA PHE A 154 -2.97 -12.89 -0.65
C PHE A 154 -1.94 -12.46 -1.70
N ASN A 155 -2.18 -11.31 -2.34
CA ASN A 155 -1.24 -10.72 -3.31
C ASN A 155 -0.17 -9.89 -2.58
N PRO A 156 1.11 -10.30 -2.55
CA PRO A 156 2.16 -9.58 -1.82
C PRO A 156 2.48 -8.20 -2.42
N LYS A 157 2.39 -8.03 -3.75
CA LYS A 157 2.60 -6.73 -4.40
C LYS A 157 1.49 -5.74 -4.02
N LEU A 158 0.24 -6.21 -4.03
CA LEU A 158 -0.89 -5.42 -3.57
C LEU A 158 -0.77 -5.06 -2.08
N LYS A 159 -0.29 -5.98 -1.24
CA LYS A 159 -0.06 -5.69 0.18
C LYS A 159 0.91 -4.52 0.38
N VAL A 160 2.02 -4.51 -0.36
CA VAL A 160 2.98 -3.39 -0.35
C VAL A 160 2.33 -2.11 -0.88
N HIS A 161 1.52 -2.21 -1.93
CA HIS A 161 0.82 -1.05 -2.49
C HIS A 161 -0.18 -0.45 -1.49
N ILE A 162 -0.96 -1.28 -0.79
CA ILE A 162 -1.86 -0.81 0.28
C ILE A 162 -1.08 -0.18 1.45
N TRP A 163 0.10 -0.70 1.77
CA TRP A 163 0.95 -0.05 2.76
C TRP A 163 1.38 1.34 2.31
N LYS A 164 1.80 1.51 1.04
CA LYS A 164 2.12 2.84 0.46
C LYS A 164 0.91 3.77 0.51
N ILE A 165 -0.28 3.30 0.13
CA ILE A 165 -1.53 4.06 0.24
C ILE A 165 -1.77 4.52 1.67
N GLY A 166 -1.61 3.62 2.65
CA GLY A 166 -1.75 3.98 4.07
C GLY A 166 -0.79 5.08 4.50
N LYS A 167 0.45 5.06 4.02
CA LYS A 167 1.42 6.14 4.25
C LYS A 167 0.99 7.46 3.60
N GLN A 168 0.54 7.41 2.35
CA GLN A 168 0.05 8.62 1.66
C GLN A 168 -1.16 9.24 2.35
N LEU A 169 -2.14 8.44 2.75
CA LEU A 169 -3.29 8.91 3.52
C LEU A 169 -2.89 9.52 4.86
N PHE A 170 -1.91 8.92 5.53
CA PHE A 170 -1.36 9.43 6.79
C PHE A 170 -0.69 10.79 6.62
N PHE A 171 0.16 10.96 5.61
CA PHE A 171 0.88 12.22 5.35
C PHE A 171 -0.02 13.31 4.75
N ALA A 172 -1.02 12.94 3.98
CA ALA A 172 -1.95 13.88 3.35
C ALA A 172 -2.88 14.61 4.34
N LYS A 173 -3.03 14.11 5.57
CA LYS A 173 -3.83 14.75 6.63
C LYS A 173 -5.30 15.02 6.23
N GLY A 174 -5.91 14.13 5.44
CA GLY A 174 -7.32 14.18 5.05
C GLY A 174 -8.26 13.48 6.04
N ASN A 175 -9.48 13.14 5.61
CA ASN A 175 -10.49 12.49 6.44
C ASN A 175 -10.03 11.11 6.96
N TYR A 176 -9.31 10.34 6.15
CA TYR A 176 -8.72 9.06 6.58
C TYR A 176 -7.69 9.26 7.71
N TYR A 177 -6.93 10.35 7.71
CA TYR A 177 -6.03 10.66 8.81
C TYR A 177 -6.78 10.98 10.10
N ARG A 178 -7.92 11.67 10.04
CA ARG A 178 -8.78 11.90 11.22
C ARG A 178 -9.25 10.58 11.81
N TYR A 179 -9.76 9.68 10.96
CA TYR A 179 -10.12 8.33 11.40
C TYR A 179 -8.94 7.57 12.01
N TYR A 180 -7.73 7.69 11.44
CA TYR A 180 -6.53 7.11 12.04
C TYR A 180 -6.28 7.66 13.46
N LEU A 181 -6.43 8.96 13.69
CA LEU A 181 -6.24 9.57 15.01
C LEU A 181 -7.26 9.03 16.02
N GLU A 182 -8.52 8.96 15.66
CA GLU A 182 -9.59 8.37 16.49
C GLU A 182 -9.28 6.92 16.87
N GLN A 183 -8.88 6.11 15.88
CA GLN A 183 -8.52 4.71 16.15
C GLN A 183 -7.26 4.59 17.02
N LYS A 184 -6.29 5.50 16.86
CA LYS A 184 -5.09 5.52 17.70
C LYS A 184 -5.43 5.94 19.13
N GLU A 185 -6.29 6.93 19.32
CA GLU A 185 -6.75 7.37 20.63
C GLU A 185 -7.51 6.24 21.33
N MET A 186 -8.50 5.64 20.69
CA MET A 186 -9.27 4.52 21.25
C MET A 186 -8.38 3.36 21.70
N ILE A 187 -7.38 2.97 20.87
CA ILE A 187 -6.49 1.87 21.23
C ILE A 187 -5.50 2.27 22.33
N SER A 188 -5.09 3.55 22.38
CA SER A 188 -4.22 4.08 23.42
C SER A 188 -4.91 4.09 24.78
N LEU A 189 -6.17 4.51 24.85
CA LEU A 189 -6.97 4.45 26.08
C LEU A 189 -7.06 3.04 26.65
N LYS A 190 -7.05 2.02 25.78
CA LYS A 190 -7.17 0.62 26.17
C LYS A 190 -5.83 -0.04 26.50
N HIS A 191 -4.76 0.32 25.81
CA HIS A 191 -3.51 -0.46 25.81
C HIS A 191 -2.24 0.36 26.04
N ALA A 192 -2.33 1.67 26.26
CA ALA A 192 -1.12 2.45 26.56
C ALA A 192 -0.47 1.97 27.86
N PRO A 193 0.86 1.95 27.92
CA PRO A 193 1.57 1.59 29.12
C PRO A 193 1.26 2.58 30.24
N LYS A 194 1.11 2.09 31.45
CA LYS A 194 0.85 2.90 32.66
C LYS A 194 2.11 3.55 33.22
N THR A 195 3.27 3.10 32.75
CA THR A 195 4.60 3.56 33.16
C THR A 195 5.33 4.16 31.97
N ASP A 196 6.24 5.08 32.20
CA ASP A 196 7.13 5.60 31.16
C ASP A 196 8.17 4.54 30.76
N VAL A 197 7.79 3.70 29.81
CA VAL A 197 8.62 2.62 29.29
C VAL A 197 9.74 3.14 28.38
N GLU A 198 9.60 4.35 27.83
CA GLU A 198 10.62 4.91 26.92
C GLU A 198 11.90 5.29 27.67
N SER A 199 11.80 5.61 28.96
CA SER A 199 12.95 5.87 29.84
C SER A 199 13.74 4.63 30.27
N LEU A 200 13.16 3.43 30.09
CA LEU A 200 13.79 2.18 30.51
C LEU A 200 14.93 1.75 29.55
N LYS A 201 15.95 1.07 30.09
CA LYS A 201 17.00 0.44 29.29
C LYS A 201 16.41 -0.68 28.42
N GLN A 202 17.11 -1.07 27.35
CA GLN A 202 16.61 -2.02 26.36
C GLN A 202 16.17 -3.37 26.99
N ASP A 203 16.96 -3.93 27.91
CA ASP A 203 16.65 -5.19 28.56
C ASP A 203 15.46 -5.10 29.53
N GLU A 204 15.38 -4.00 30.28
CA GLU A 204 14.24 -3.70 31.17
C GLU A 204 12.96 -3.51 30.38
N ARG A 205 13.04 -2.82 29.23
CA ARG A 205 11.92 -2.63 28.28
C ARG A 205 11.42 -3.95 27.72
N LYS A 206 12.35 -4.85 27.33
CA LYS A 206 12.00 -6.19 26.85
C LYS A 206 11.27 -7.00 27.91
N LYS A 207 11.76 -6.95 29.15
CA LYS A 207 11.14 -7.63 30.30
C LYS A 207 9.75 -7.05 30.58
N TYR A 208 9.62 -5.72 30.59
CA TYR A 208 8.34 -5.03 30.78
C TYR A 208 7.25 -5.55 29.82
N TRP A 209 7.54 -5.61 28.51
CA TRP A 209 6.56 -6.07 27.53
C TRP A 209 6.22 -7.57 27.66
N GLN A 210 7.06 -8.37 28.28
CA GLN A 210 6.75 -9.76 28.58
C GLN A 210 5.81 -9.88 29.79
N GLU A 211 5.99 -9.02 30.77
CA GLU A 211 5.19 -8.99 32.00
C GLU A 211 3.83 -8.31 31.81
N HIS A 212 3.72 -7.39 30.82
CA HIS A 212 2.49 -6.62 30.53
C HIS A 212 1.98 -6.86 29.10
N PRO A 213 1.49 -8.06 28.76
CA PRO A 213 1.08 -8.43 27.39
C PRO A 213 -0.11 -7.63 26.86
N ASP A 214 -0.94 -7.09 27.75
CA ASP A 214 -2.11 -6.26 27.42
C ASP A 214 -1.75 -4.80 27.12
N GLU A 215 -0.57 -4.35 27.52
CA GLU A 215 -0.05 -3.03 27.21
C GLU A 215 0.77 -3.09 25.90
N TRP A 216 0.69 -2.03 25.11
CA TRP A 216 1.29 -2.03 23.78
C TRP A 216 2.25 -0.87 23.58
N PRO A 217 3.41 -1.11 22.94
CA PRO A 217 4.30 -0.03 22.54
C PRO A 217 3.62 0.87 21.50
N ASN A 218 4.02 2.15 21.47
CA ASN A 218 3.45 3.17 20.59
C ASN A 218 3.46 2.73 19.10
N GLY A 219 4.55 2.08 18.66
CA GLY A 219 4.65 1.53 17.30
C GLY A 219 3.60 0.45 16.98
N LYS A 220 3.23 -0.39 17.94
CA LYS A 220 2.15 -1.39 17.77
C LYS A 220 0.79 -0.71 17.68
N MET A 221 0.52 0.29 18.51
CA MET A 221 -0.72 1.08 18.46
C MET A 221 -0.84 1.86 17.15
N HIS A 222 0.27 2.49 16.69
CA HIS A 222 0.33 3.15 15.39
C HIS A 222 0.01 2.17 14.24
N SER A 223 0.67 1.02 14.22
CA SER A 223 0.46 0.02 13.17
C SER A 223 -0.96 -0.54 13.17
N TYR A 224 -1.59 -0.67 14.33
CA TYR A 224 -2.98 -1.07 14.46
C TYR A 224 -3.93 -0.02 13.87
N ALA A 225 -3.78 1.25 14.25
CA ALA A 225 -4.61 2.33 13.75
C ALA A 225 -4.43 2.53 12.24
N LEU A 226 -3.20 2.44 11.74
CA LEU A 226 -2.90 2.49 10.31
C LEU A 226 -3.60 1.36 9.54
N ARG A 227 -3.58 0.15 10.08
CA ARG A 227 -4.25 -1.01 9.49
C ARG A 227 -5.79 -0.84 9.48
N LYS A 228 -6.37 -0.25 10.51
CA LYS A 228 -7.81 0.08 10.56
C LYS A 228 -8.16 1.08 9.45
N MET A 229 -7.39 2.14 9.31
CA MET A 229 -7.55 3.15 8.26
C MET A 229 -7.45 2.52 6.85
N GLN A 230 -6.48 1.64 6.62
CA GLN A 230 -6.34 0.93 5.34
C GLN A 230 -7.54 0.03 5.04
N LYS A 231 -8.09 -0.65 6.05
CA LYS A 231 -9.29 -1.49 5.89
C LYS A 231 -10.51 -0.65 5.55
N LEU A 232 -10.71 0.47 6.24
CA LEU A 232 -11.80 1.40 5.92
C LEU A 232 -11.66 1.92 4.49
N PHE A 233 -10.47 2.39 4.10
CA PHE A 233 -10.22 2.86 2.73
C PHE A 233 -10.56 1.80 1.68
N LEU A 234 -10.16 0.54 1.88
CA LEU A 234 -10.49 -0.54 0.96
C LEU A 234 -11.98 -0.89 0.95
N ALA A 235 -12.69 -0.78 2.07
CA ALA A 235 -14.13 -0.97 2.12
C ALA A 235 -14.86 0.11 1.31
N ASN A 236 -14.46 1.37 1.49
CA ASN A 236 -15.02 2.51 0.77
C ASN A 236 -14.67 2.45 -0.73
N PHE A 237 -13.46 2.03 -1.09
CA PHE A 237 -13.09 1.78 -2.49
C PHE A 237 -13.93 0.67 -3.11
N TRP A 238 -14.16 -0.43 -2.41
CA TRP A 238 -15.04 -1.52 -2.84
C TRP A 238 -16.47 -1.03 -3.08
N GLU A 239 -17.02 -0.28 -2.13
CA GLU A 239 -18.38 0.27 -2.20
C GLU A 239 -18.53 1.22 -3.40
N ALA A 240 -17.65 2.22 -3.50
CA ALA A 240 -17.66 3.21 -4.57
C ALA A 240 -17.49 2.57 -5.96
N TRP A 241 -16.57 1.58 -6.07
CA TRP A 241 -16.34 0.91 -7.34
C TRP A 241 -17.54 0.07 -7.79
N ARG A 242 -18.16 -0.66 -6.87
CA ARG A 242 -19.36 -1.45 -7.19
C ARG A 242 -20.54 -0.55 -7.58
N ILE A 243 -20.78 0.50 -6.82
CA ILE A 243 -21.85 1.48 -7.14
C ILE A 243 -21.59 2.12 -8.51
N SER A 244 -20.39 2.56 -8.80
CA SER A 244 -20.05 3.19 -10.08
C SER A 244 -20.22 2.25 -11.28
N GLU A 245 -20.12 0.93 -11.08
CA GLU A 245 -20.36 -0.10 -12.12
C GLU A 245 -21.78 -0.67 -12.08
N GLY A 246 -22.68 -0.14 -11.23
CA GLY A 246 -24.07 -0.61 -11.11
C GLY A 246 -24.19 -2.02 -10.47
N LEU A 247 -23.19 -2.44 -9.72
CA LEU A 247 -23.18 -3.74 -9.04
C LEU A 247 -23.81 -3.65 -7.65
N PRO A 248 -24.50 -4.70 -7.17
CA PRO A 248 -25.08 -4.69 -5.84
C PRO A 248 -24.02 -4.57 -4.76
N THR A 249 -24.29 -3.72 -3.76
CA THR A 249 -23.46 -3.52 -2.57
C THR A 249 -24.24 -4.05 -1.34
N PRO A 250 -24.20 -5.37 -1.08
CA PRO A 250 -24.85 -5.91 0.10
C PRO A 250 -24.24 -5.28 1.36
N PRO A 251 -25.06 -5.02 2.40
CA PRO A 251 -24.57 -4.47 3.65
C PRO A 251 -23.45 -5.34 4.23
N PRO A 252 -22.41 -4.73 4.83
CA PRO A 252 -21.35 -5.48 5.49
C PRO A 252 -21.93 -6.44 6.54
N TYR A 253 -21.27 -7.59 6.75
CA TYR A 253 -21.67 -8.57 7.75
C TYR A 253 -21.89 -7.97 9.16
N ALA A 254 -21.06 -6.98 9.49
CA ALA A 254 -21.16 -6.27 10.76
C ALA A 254 -22.50 -5.52 10.92
N GLU A 255 -23.04 -4.98 9.84
CA GLU A 255 -24.37 -4.36 9.82
C GLU A 255 -25.47 -5.41 9.78
N ALA A 256 -25.41 -6.31 8.80
CA ALA A 256 -26.48 -7.26 8.51
C ALA A 256 -26.73 -8.28 9.64
N ILE A 257 -25.67 -8.67 10.37
CA ILE A 257 -25.73 -9.76 11.37
C ILE A 257 -25.40 -9.27 12.78
N LEU A 258 -24.47 -8.33 12.95
CA LEU A 258 -24.06 -7.85 14.27
C LEU A 258 -24.74 -6.55 14.70
N GLY A 259 -25.62 -5.98 13.87
CA GLY A 259 -26.39 -4.77 14.19
C GLY A 259 -25.54 -3.52 14.44
N HIS A 260 -24.30 -3.47 13.90
CA HIS A 260 -23.48 -2.26 14.00
C HIS A 260 -24.09 -1.14 13.15
N VAL A 261 -24.42 -0.03 13.78
CA VAL A 261 -25.14 1.12 13.16
C VAL A 261 -24.13 2.12 12.55
N ASP A 262 -22.85 2.04 12.92
CA ASP A 262 -21.84 3.05 12.56
C ASP A 262 -21.00 2.57 11.35
N ILE A 263 -21.64 2.51 10.18
CA ILE A 263 -20.91 2.27 8.93
C ILE A 263 -20.51 3.62 8.35
N ILE A 264 -19.22 3.76 8.08
CA ILE A 264 -18.66 4.94 7.41
C ILE A 264 -18.63 4.68 5.92
N HIS A 265 -19.50 5.31 5.18
CA HIS A 265 -19.59 5.19 3.72
C HIS A 265 -18.51 6.00 2.99
N TYR A 266 -18.23 5.64 1.73
CA TYR A 266 -17.18 6.29 0.95
C TYR A 266 -17.40 7.79 0.75
N TRP A 267 -18.65 8.27 0.62
CA TRP A 267 -18.96 9.70 0.44
C TRP A 267 -18.71 10.54 1.71
N GLU A 268 -18.65 9.93 2.89
CA GLU A 268 -18.27 10.60 4.14
C GLU A 268 -16.76 10.81 4.24
N MET A 269 -15.99 10.02 3.50
CA MET A 269 -14.54 9.99 3.56
C MET A 269 -13.85 10.74 2.41
N VAL A 270 -14.63 11.35 1.50
CA VAL A 270 -14.08 12.22 0.46
C VAL A 270 -13.70 13.58 1.05
N ASP A 271 -12.53 14.07 0.66
CA ASP A 271 -12.06 15.39 1.03
C ASP A 271 -12.61 16.42 0.02
N ARG A 272 -13.06 17.59 0.47
CA ARG A 272 -13.40 18.69 -0.44
C ARG A 272 -12.08 19.17 -1.05
N ARG A 273 -11.83 18.85 -2.32
CA ARG A 273 -10.71 19.43 -3.07
C ARG A 273 -11.04 20.87 -3.40
N THR A 274 -10.35 21.81 -2.75
CA THR A 274 -10.04 23.09 -3.34
C THR A 274 -8.81 22.85 -4.21
N ASP A 275 -9.00 22.90 -5.53
CA ASP A 275 -8.02 23.03 -6.60
C ASP A 275 -7.00 21.90 -6.90
N VAL A 276 -6.99 21.60 -8.19
CA VAL A 276 -6.15 20.60 -8.88
C VAL A 276 -4.72 21.16 -9.12
N VAL A 277 -4.05 21.74 -8.15
CA VAL A 277 -2.73 22.38 -8.39
C VAL A 277 -1.67 21.94 -7.41
N ASP A 278 -1.51 20.74 -6.99
CA ASP A 278 -0.27 20.33 -6.27
C ASP A 278 0.05 18.82 -6.36
N ALA A 279 -0.09 18.25 -7.54
CA ALA A 279 0.31 16.85 -7.76
C ALA A 279 1.84 16.64 -7.94
N GLY A 280 2.66 17.65 -7.68
CA GLY A 280 4.10 17.62 -8.02
C GLY A 280 5.09 17.86 -6.89
N LYS A 281 4.67 18.15 -5.67
CA LYS A 281 5.63 18.64 -4.66
C LYS A 281 5.85 17.80 -3.38
N ASN A 282 5.16 16.70 -3.18
CA ASN A 282 5.30 15.95 -1.92
C ASN A 282 5.83 14.51 -2.03
N GLU A 283 6.46 14.13 -3.12
CA GLU A 283 7.05 12.78 -3.24
C GLU A 283 8.48 12.66 -2.71
N ASP A 284 9.15 13.76 -2.40
CA ASP A 284 10.56 13.75 -1.96
C ASP A 284 10.75 13.55 -0.43
N ALA A 285 9.66 13.40 0.33
CA ALA A 285 9.73 13.28 1.80
C ALA A 285 9.67 11.83 2.33
N VAL A 286 9.87 10.83 1.48
CA VAL A 286 9.98 9.43 1.91
C VAL A 286 11.37 8.89 1.61
N GLY A 287 12.35 9.65 2.05
CA GLY A 287 13.70 9.16 2.28
C GLY A 287 13.89 8.99 3.78
N ASP A 288 14.42 7.85 4.16
CA ASP A 288 15.04 7.55 5.43
C ASP A 288 14.13 7.42 6.67
N GLU A 289 13.79 6.17 6.94
CA GLU A 289 14.08 5.46 8.19
C GLU A 289 13.57 4.03 8.05
N ILE A 290 14.44 3.18 7.49
CA ILE A 290 14.38 1.74 7.74
C ILE A 290 15.39 1.54 8.86
N ASP A 291 14.94 1.67 10.10
CA ASP A 291 15.62 1.06 11.23
C ASP A 291 15.16 -0.38 11.38
N ASP A 292 16.14 -1.26 11.56
CA ASP A 292 16.12 -2.72 11.71
C ASP A 292 15.10 -3.28 12.72
#